data_412bc79a25fa515740b8f8d7f28f9e7d
#
_entry.id   412bc79a25fa515740b8f8d7f28f9e7d
#
_cell.length_a   1.000
_cell.length_b   1.000
_cell.length_c   1.000
_cell.angle_alpha   90.00
_cell.angle_beta   90.00
_cell.angle_gamma   90.00
#
_symmetry.space_group_name_H-M   'P 1'
#
loop_
_entity.id
_entity.type
_entity.pdbx_description
1 polymer ?
#
loop_
_entity_poly.entity_id
_entity_poly.type
_entity_poly.pdbx_seq_one_letter_code
_entity_poly.pdbx_strand_id
1 'polypeptide(L)'
;MKRLLFILIFHSLTFSCFAEDDPQVWLNYSSKWFFSEIKSINQSNTDFNDLDYLEINNDQTFEYKISKKSLFAKGTWTTDRDNIILKYTLPTDTIREYLLDYSEDKLILTENNIDYVFTNKPLVFSKNKSFTNKLLRGLLGLVSLIILAFVFSRNKRNINWSLVIKGLLIQLLLAILILKVPIVQNLFEWISSVFVTVLQFSKQGALFLFGETLVNSNEFGAIFAFQILPTIIFFSALTSLLFYLGILQKVVYFFAYLMKKTLKLSGAESLSAAGNIFLGQTESPLLVKPYIEKMTTSELLCLMSGGMATIAGGVLAAYIGFLGGSDPEQQLFFAKHLLTASVMSAPAAVVLSKILLPETENINEDMTISNEKLGCNSFEAISIGTTQGIKLAVNVGAMILVFIAFISLVNYFLNDFI
;
A
#
# COMPACT_ATOMS: atom_id res chain seq x y z
N MET A 1 10.65 -26.84 -11.65
CA MET A 1 10.20 -25.47 -11.98
C MET A 1 8.90 -25.05 -11.31
N LYS A 2 7.85 -25.88 -11.19
CA LYS A 2 6.58 -25.53 -10.51
C LYS A 2 6.69 -25.31 -8.98
N ARG A 3 7.62 -25.96 -8.28
CA ARG A 3 7.81 -25.82 -6.82
C ARG A 3 8.55 -24.52 -6.41
N LEU A 4 9.39 -23.97 -7.29
CA LEU A 4 10.10 -22.71 -6.99
C LEU A 4 9.18 -21.47 -7.14
N LEU A 5 8.20 -21.55 -8.04
CA LEU A 5 7.21 -20.48 -8.24
C LEU A 5 6.27 -20.34 -7.03
N PHE A 6 5.94 -21.48 -6.39
CA PHE A 6 5.07 -21.51 -5.20
C PHE A 6 5.75 -20.88 -3.97
N ILE A 7 7.07 -21.07 -3.82
CA ILE A 7 7.84 -20.50 -2.71
C ILE A 7 8.01 -18.98 -2.85
N LEU A 8 8.17 -18.47 -4.08
CA LEU A 8 8.29 -17.02 -4.33
C LEU A 8 6.97 -16.25 -4.14
N ILE A 9 5.84 -16.88 -4.43
CA ILE A 9 4.51 -16.29 -4.18
C ILE A 9 4.17 -16.31 -2.68
N PHE A 10 4.64 -17.32 -1.93
CA PHE A 10 4.36 -17.46 -0.50
C PHE A 10 5.15 -16.47 0.38
N HIS A 11 6.33 -16.01 -0.06
CA HIS A 11 7.14 -15.06 0.72
C HIS A 11 6.63 -13.61 0.65
N SER A 12 5.66 -13.30 -0.22
CA SER A 12 5.06 -11.96 -0.33
C SER A 12 3.72 -11.81 0.40
N LEU A 13 3.21 -12.88 1.03
CA LEU A 13 1.86 -12.93 1.61
C LEU A 13 1.83 -13.04 3.15
N THR A 14 2.95 -12.86 3.84
CA THR A 14 2.91 -12.74 5.30
C THR A 14 2.38 -11.37 5.72
N PHE A 15 1.08 -11.16 5.55
CA PHE A 15 0.36 -10.09 6.24
C PHE A 15 0.00 -10.57 7.64
N SER A 16 0.49 -9.85 8.64
CA SER A 16 0.12 -10.03 10.04
C SER A 16 -1.40 -9.85 10.21
N CYS A 17 -2.03 -10.83 10.81
CA CYS A 17 -3.45 -10.79 11.15
C CYS A 17 -3.66 -9.79 12.30
N PHE A 18 -4.57 -8.85 12.15
CA PHE A 18 -4.98 -7.91 13.17
C PHE A 18 -5.71 -8.66 14.30
N ALA A 19 -5.22 -8.51 15.52
CA ALA A 19 -5.92 -8.85 16.74
C ALA A 19 -6.29 -7.57 17.49
N GLU A 20 -7.46 -7.58 18.11
CA GLU A 20 -8.07 -6.47 18.84
C GLU A 20 -7.17 -5.82 19.89
N ASP A 21 -7.32 -4.50 20.07
CA ASP A 21 -6.62 -3.62 20.99
C ASP A 21 -7.03 -3.84 22.48
N ASP A 22 -6.86 -5.06 23.00
CA ASP A 22 -6.88 -5.29 24.43
C ASP A 22 -5.43 -5.34 24.94
N PRO A 23 -4.98 -4.36 25.76
CA PRO A 23 -3.61 -4.31 26.28
C PRO A 23 -3.19 -5.60 27.01
N GLN A 24 -4.14 -6.37 27.55
CA GLN A 24 -3.88 -7.62 28.22
C GLN A 24 -3.54 -8.77 27.26
N VAL A 25 -4.03 -8.75 26.01
CA VAL A 25 -3.79 -9.83 25.04
C VAL A 25 -2.35 -9.80 24.53
N TRP A 26 -1.76 -8.63 24.35
CA TRP A 26 -0.40 -8.47 23.81
C TRP A 26 0.70 -8.74 24.84
N LEU A 27 0.43 -8.50 26.11
CA LEU A 27 1.34 -8.84 27.20
C LEU A 27 1.36 -10.35 27.50
N ASN A 28 0.45 -11.14 26.94
CA ASN A 28 0.39 -12.60 27.08
C ASN A 28 1.36 -13.36 26.17
N TYR A 29 2.10 -12.67 25.30
CA TYR A 29 3.18 -13.27 24.52
C TYR A 29 4.52 -12.78 25.06
N SER A 30 5.46 -13.69 25.34
CA SER A 30 6.83 -13.32 25.71
C SER A 30 7.38 -12.37 24.66
N SER A 31 7.60 -11.10 25.03
CA SER A 31 8.01 -10.05 24.10
C SER A 31 9.28 -9.36 24.60
N LYS A 32 10.23 -9.23 23.68
CA LYS A 32 11.49 -8.53 23.91
C LYS A 32 11.44 -7.14 23.29
N TRP A 33 11.57 -6.14 24.13
CA TRP A 33 11.50 -4.73 23.80
C TRP A 33 12.86 -4.08 23.93
N PHE A 34 13.32 -3.34 22.93
CA PHE A 34 14.62 -2.69 22.90
C PHE A 34 14.49 -1.23 23.29
N PHE A 35 15.35 -0.75 24.20
CA PHE A 35 15.39 0.66 24.58
C PHE A 35 15.66 1.54 23.37
N SER A 36 14.79 2.52 23.13
CA SER A 36 14.93 3.49 22.07
C SER A 36 15.37 4.85 22.60
N GLU A 37 14.66 5.35 23.60
CA GLU A 37 14.85 6.71 24.11
C GLU A 37 14.34 6.79 25.55
N ILE A 38 14.96 7.67 26.35
CA ILE A 38 14.40 8.14 27.63
C ILE A 38 14.15 9.62 27.50
N LYS A 39 12.90 10.05 27.58
CA LYS A 39 12.46 11.45 27.48
C LYS A 39 12.12 11.98 28.86
N SER A 40 12.67 13.12 29.22
CA SER A 40 12.27 13.96 30.35
C SER A 40 11.97 15.35 29.86
N ILE A 41 11.28 16.18 30.65
CA ILE A 41 10.81 17.53 30.29
C ILE A 41 11.92 18.40 29.65
N ASN A 42 13.20 18.19 29.98
CA ASN A 42 14.32 19.02 29.50
C ASN A 42 15.45 18.24 28.83
N GLN A 43 15.39 16.92 28.73
CA GLN A 43 16.47 16.11 28.17
C GLN A 43 15.91 14.82 27.53
N SER A 44 16.47 14.49 26.37
CA SER A 44 16.25 13.21 25.72
C SER A 44 17.58 12.47 25.66
N ASN A 45 17.58 11.21 26.11
CA ASN A 45 18.75 10.34 26.04
C ASN A 45 18.45 9.17 25.08
N THR A 46 19.20 9.10 23.97
CA THR A 46 19.06 8.07 22.92
C THR A 46 20.28 7.15 22.86
N ASP A 47 21.17 7.19 23.87
CA ASP A 47 22.44 6.47 23.87
C ASP A 47 22.31 5.03 24.40
N PHE A 48 21.51 4.20 23.67
CA PHE A 48 21.27 2.78 23.96
C PHE A 48 21.91 1.87 22.91
N ASN A 49 22.19 0.61 23.25
CA ASN A 49 22.72 -0.42 22.36
C ASN A 49 21.66 -1.48 22.03
N ASP A 50 21.91 -2.25 20.98
CA ASP A 50 21.07 -3.41 20.57
C ASP A 50 20.98 -4.50 21.65
N LEU A 51 21.83 -4.41 22.70
CA LEU A 51 21.85 -5.30 23.86
C LEU A 51 21.07 -4.74 25.06
N ASP A 52 20.48 -3.55 24.91
CA ASP A 52 19.70 -2.89 25.95
C ASP A 52 18.22 -3.21 25.71
N TYR A 53 17.65 -4.04 26.56
CA TYR A 53 16.30 -4.56 26.35
C TYR A 53 15.50 -4.66 27.65
N LEU A 54 14.18 -4.70 27.50
CA LEU A 54 13.19 -5.14 28.46
C LEU A 54 12.49 -6.39 27.89
N GLU A 55 12.53 -7.49 28.60
CA GLU A 55 11.85 -8.73 28.25
C GLU A 55 10.73 -9.00 29.23
N ILE A 56 9.51 -9.13 28.74
CA ILE A 56 8.31 -9.40 29.52
C ILE A 56 7.85 -10.80 29.15
N ASN A 57 7.75 -11.69 30.12
CA ASN A 57 7.45 -13.10 29.91
C ASN A 57 6.00 -13.44 30.34
N ASN A 58 5.43 -14.46 29.72
CA ASN A 58 4.08 -14.95 30.00
C ASN A 58 3.91 -15.53 31.41
N ASP A 59 5.00 -15.92 32.04
CA ASP A 59 5.03 -16.42 33.46
C ASP A 59 5.00 -15.29 34.49
N GLN A 60 4.66 -14.06 34.05
CA GLN A 60 4.66 -12.84 34.85
C GLN A 60 6.04 -12.43 35.37
N THR A 61 7.12 -12.91 34.77
CA THR A 61 8.47 -12.45 35.06
C THR A 61 8.89 -11.38 34.05
N PHE A 62 9.81 -10.50 34.44
CA PHE A 62 10.48 -9.58 33.54
C PHE A 62 11.98 -9.54 33.81
N GLU A 63 12.71 -9.19 32.75
CA GLU A 63 14.14 -8.94 32.80
C GLU A 63 14.48 -7.70 31.97
N TYR A 64 15.28 -6.78 32.49
CA TYR A 64 15.85 -5.73 31.64
C TYR A 64 17.34 -5.55 31.87
N LYS A 65 18.01 -5.10 30.79
CA LYS A 65 19.45 -4.91 30.75
C LYS A 65 19.80 -3.58 30.09
N ILE A 66 20.70 -2.80 30.72
CA ILE A 66 21.32 -1.61 30.14
C ILE A 66 22.83 -1.79 30.21
N SER A 67 23.42 -2.16 29.07
CA SER A 67 24.82 -2.61 28.96
C SER A 67 25.83 -1.54 29.37
N LYS A 68 25.63 -0.28 28.92
CA LYS A 68 26.55 0.83 29.25
C LYS A 68 26.59 1.19 30.74
N LYS A 69 25.49 0.93 31.47
CA LYS A 69 25.41 1.20 32.90
C LYS A 69 25.71 -0.03 33.75
N SER A 70 26.02 -1.17 33.10
CA SER A 70 26.13 -2.48 33.77
C SER A 70 24.92 -2.78 34.67
N LEU A 71 23.75 -2.27 34.28
CA LEU A 71 22.53 -2.40 35.05
C LEU A 71 21.75 -3.62 34.51
N PHE A 72 21.46 -4.52 35.41
CA PHE A 72 20.61 -5.69 35.18
C PHE A 72 19.55 -5.75 36.25
N ALA A 73 18.30 -5.92 35.84
CA ALA A 73 17.20 -6.04 36.76
C ALA A 73 16.26 -7.17 36.35
N LYS A 74 15.68 -7.82 37.31
CA LYS A 74 14.63 -8.82 37.09
C LYS A 74 13.62 -8.81 38.24
N GLY A 75 12.44 -9.34 37.97
CA GLY A 75 11.37 -9.39 38.93
C GLY A 75 10.08 -9.97 38.33
N THR A 76 8.98 -9.63 38.96
CA THR A 76 7.65 -10.01 38.47
C THR A 76 6.85 -8.78 38.09
N TRP A 77 5.91 -8.95 37.14
CA TRP A 77 5.05 -7.88 36.70
C TRP A 77 3.59 -8.21 36.85
N THR A 78 2.78 -7.18 37.07
CA THR A 78 1.31 -7.27 37.10
C THR A 78 0.74 -6.01 36.42
N THR A 79 -0.46 -6.07 35.88
CA THR A 79 -1.16 -4.91 35.30
C THR A 79 -2.37 -4.54 36.15
N ASP A 80 -2.61 -3.26 36.30
CA ASP A 80 -3.83 -2.70 36.85
C ASP A 80 -4.34 -1.58 35.95
N ARG A 81 -5.40 -1.88 35.16
CA ARG A 81 -5.98 -1.03 34.13
C ARG A 81 -4.91 -0.53 33.13
N ASP A 82 -4.58 0.77 33.17
CA ASP A 82 -3.62 1.42 32.28
C ASP A 82 -2.19 1.42 32.83
N ASN A 83 -1.95 0.79 33.99
CA ASN A 83 -0.65 0.77 34.64
C ASN A 83 -0.02 -0.62 34.61
N ILE A 84 1.31 -0.68 34.46
CA ILE A 84 2.12 -1.86 34.70
C ILE A 84 2.92 -1.68 36.00
N ILE A 85 2.83 -2.63 36.87
CA ILE A 85 3.53 -2.66 38.17
C ILE A 85 4.68 -3.64 38.05
N LEU A 86 5.91 -3.16 38.13
CA LEU A 86 7.13 -3.97 38.12
C LEU A 86 7.65 -4.14 39.57
N LYS A 87 7.62 -5.37 40.05
CA LYS A 87 8.17 -5.74 41.36
C LYS A 87 9.56 -6.31 41.13
N TYR A 88 10.57 -5.53 41.45
CA TYR A 88 11.97 -5.90 41.27
C TYR A 88 12.42 -6.84 42.40
N THR A 89 13.19 -7.86 42.04
CA THR A 89 13.93 -8.74 42.99
C THR A 89 15.43 -8.51 42.87
N LEU A 90 15.90 -7.93 41.77
CA LEU A 90 17.29 -7.49 41.56
C LEU A 90 17.29 -6.13 40.86
N PRO A 91 18.22 -5.20 41.14
CA PRO A 91 19.31 -5.30 42.13
C PRO A 91 18.88 -5.10 43.57
N THR A 92 17.70 -4.50 43.79
CA THR A 92 17.12 -4.26 45.12
C THR A 92 15.61 -4.51 45.10
N ASP A 93 15.03 -5.01 46.18
CA ASP A 93 13.59 -5.18 46.27
C ASP A 93 12.87 -3.83 46.25
N THR A 94 12.26 -3.50 45.13
CA THR A 94 11.51 -2.28 44.93
C THR A 94 10.28 -2.54 44.07
N ILE A 95 9.24 -1.72 44.26
CA ILE A 95 8.03 -1.78 43.45
C ILE A 95 7.94 -0.44 42.73
N ARG A 96 7.75 -0.50 41.41
CA ARG A 96 7.55 0.70 40.60
C ARG A 96 6.32 0.54 39.73
N GLU A 97 5.56 1.59 39.61
CA GLU A 97 4.34 1.67 38.82
C GLU A 97 4.57 2.63 37.65
N TYR A 98 4.23 2.16 36.45
CA TYR A 98 4.38 2.92 35.23
C TYR A 98 3.03 3.00 34.54
N LEU A 99 2.70 4.18 34.02
CA LEU A 99 1.62 4.32 33.04
C LEU A 99 2.06 3.64 31.76
N LEU A 100 1.22 2.75 31.25
CA LEU A 100 1.49 1.93 30.07
C LEU A 100 0.80 2.56 28.85
N ASP A 101 1.58 2.97 27.85
CA ASP A 101 1.09 3.32 26.52
C ASP A 101 1.74 2.37 25.51
N TYR A 102 0.89 1.73 24.71
CA TYR A 102 1.29 0.63 23.83
C TYR A 102 0.77 0.83 22.41
N SER A 103 1.65 0.56 21.44
CA SER A 103 1.32 0.43 20.01
C SER A 103 2.11 -0.74 19.41
N GLU A 104 1.73 -1.25 18.23
CA GLU A 104 2.39 -2.43 17.61
C GLU A 104 3.92 -2.37 17.56
N ASP A 105 4.50 -1.18 17.41
CA ASP A 105 5.94 -1.00 17.25
C ASP A 105 6.60 -0.30 18.46
N LYS A 106 5.83 0.19 19.44
CA LYS A 106 6.35 0.97 20.57
C LYS A 106 5.65 0.60 21.86
N LEU A 107 6.45 0.51 22.90
CA LEU A 107 6.02 0.42 24.29
C LEU A 107 6.57 1.64 25.02
N ILE A 108 5.73 2.40 25.69
CA ILE A 108 6.12 3.56 26.50
C ILE A 108 5.71 3.30 27.94
N LEU A 109 6.68 3.36 28.84
CA LEU A 109 6.48 3.28 30.28
C LEU A 109 6.76 4.64 30.87
N THR A 110 5.76 5.30 31.46
CA THR A 110 5.90 6.65 32.03
C THR A 110 5.92 6.59 33.56
N GLU A 111 6.96 7.13 34.17
CA GLU A 111 7.10 7.30 35.61
C GLU A 111 7.62 8.71 35.93
N ASN A 112 6.95 9.48 36.79
CA ASN A 112 7.39 10.81 37.24
C ASN A 112 7.72 11.80 36.09
N ASN A 113 6.91 11.85 35.03
CA ASN A 113 7.13 12.65 33.82
C ASN A 113 8.40 12.25 33.04
N ILE A 114 8.84 11.00 33.17
CA ILE A 114 9.91 10.42 32.38
C ILE A 114 9.32 9.28 31.56
N ASP A 115 9.44 9.38 30.24
CA ASP A 115 9.00 8.36 29.31
C ASP A 115 10.16 7.44 28.95
N TYR A 116 10.03 6.16 29.25
CA TYR A 116 10.93 5.11 28.79
C TYR A 116 10.33 4.50 27.53
N VAL A 117 10.93 4.83 26.38
CA VAL A 117 10.41 4.41 25.07
C VAL A 117 11.19 3.20 24.58
N PHE A 118 10.45 2.16 24.24
CA PHE A 118 10.97 0.91 23.69
C PHE A 118 10.40 0.66 22.29
N THR A 119 11.10 -0.15 21.51
CA THR A 119 10.66 -0.63 20.19
C THR A 119 10.72 -2.15 20.13
N ASN A 120 9.83 -2.78 19.40
CA ASN A 120 9.80 -4.24 19.22
C ASN A 120 10.93 -4.77 18.32
N LYS A 121 11.66 -3.89 17.64
CA LYS A 121 12.82 -4.24 16.81
C LYS A 121 14.07 -3.71 17.49
N PRO A 122 15.18 -4.50 17.53
CA PRO A 122 16.44 -3.99 18.01
C PRO A 122 16.76 -2.71 17.24
N LEU A 123 17.23 -1.68 17.95
CA LEU A 123 17.77 -0.50 17.29
C LEU A 123 18.94 -0.99 16.42
N VAL A 124 18.61 -1.40 15.21
CA VAL A 124 19.64 -1.55 14.20
C VAL A 124 20.17 -0.13 14.04
N PHE A 125 21.24 0.20 14.76
CA PHE A 125 22.06 1.31 14.34
C PHE A 125 22.37 1.01 12.89
N SER A 126 21.58 1.61 12.04
CA SER A 126 21.87 1.65 10.63
C SER A 126 23.24 2.32 10.58
N LYS A 127 24.29 1.48 10.70
CA LYS A 127 25.63 1.82 10.28
C LYS A 127 25.36 2.42 8.93
N ASN A 128 25.45 3.75 8.81
CA ASN A 128 25.04 4.54 7.68
C ASN A 128 25.45 3.77 6.43
N LYS A 129 24.55 2.91 5.92
CA LYS A 129 24.83 2.13 4.73
C LYS A 129 25.03 3.19 3.69
N SER A 130 26.28 3.37 3.30
CA SER A 130 26.74 4.38 2.37
C SER A 130 25.67 4.49 1.28
N PHE A 131 25.33 5.71 0.89
CA PHE A 131 24.36 5.97 -0.20
C PHE A 131 24.61 5.05 -1.39
N THR A 132 25.89 4.72 -1.66
CA THR A 132 26.34 3.75 -2.66
C THR A 132 25.75 2.35 -2.46
N ASN A 133 25.65 1.83 -1.23
CA ASN A 133 25.08 0.50 -0.96
C ASN A 133 23.56 0.46 -1.14
N LYS A 134 22.85 1.57 -0.84
CA LYS A 134 21.42 1.68 -1.11
C LYS A 134 21.15 1.75 -2.62
N LEU A 135 21.95 2.52 -3.34
CA LEU A 135 21.87 2.63 -4.79
C LEU A 135 22.18 1.30 -5.48
N LEU A 136 23.25 0.61 -5.07
CA LEU A 136 23.61 -0.71 -5.62
C LEU A 136 22.52 -1.75 -5.41
N ARG A 137 21.86 -1.78 -4.25
CA ARG A 137 20.74 -2.68 -4.00
C ARG A 137 19.54 -2.37 -4.91
N GLY A 138 19.22 -1.08 -5.09
CA GLY A 138 18.15 -0.66 -6.00
C GLY A 138 18.44 -1.06 -7.44
N LEU A 139 19.67 -0.83 -7.91
CA LEU A 139 20.11 -1.24 -9.25
C LEU A 139 20.09 -2.76 -9.42
N LEU A 140 20.58 -3.53 -8.44
CA LEU A 140 20.53 -4.99 -8.47
C LEU A 140 19.09 -5.49 -8.52
N GLY A 141 18.17 -4.90 -7.74
CA GLY A 141 16.74 -5.24 -7.80
C GLY A 141 16.14 -4.99 -9.19
N LEU A 142 16.39 -3.81 -9.76
CA LEU A 142 15.91 -3.46 -11.08
C LEU A 142 16.48 -4.39 -12.17
N VAL A 143 17.77 -4.65 -12.15
CA VAL A 143 18.42 -5.56 -13.10
C VAL A 143 17.90 -6.98 -12.96
N SER A 144 17.70 -7.48 -11.73
CA SER A 144 17.15 -8.83 -11.51
C SER A 144 15.74 -8.98 -12.05
N LEU A 145 14.87 -7.95 -11.91
CA LEU A 145 13.52 -7.96 -12.48
C LEU A 145 13.55 -7.94 -14.02
N ILE A 146 14.45 -7.15 -14.62
CA ILE A 146 14.63 -7.14 -16.09
C ILE A 146 15.15 -8.48 -16.59
N ILE A 147 16.12 -9.10 -15.90
CA ILE A 147 16.62 -10.43 -16.24
C ILE A 147 15.50 -11.46 -16.14
N LEU A 148 14.68 -11.40 -15.09
CA LEU A 148 13.54 -12.28 -14.94
C LEU A 148 12.56 -12.14 -16.12
N ALA A 149 12.20 -10.91 -16.48
CA ALA A 149 11.34 -10.64 -17.64
C ALA A 149 11.99 -11.14 -18.95
N PHE A 150 13.29 -10.93 -19.11
CA PHE A 150 14.05 -11.41 -20.28
C PHE A 150 14.05 -12.95 -20.38
N VAL A 151 14.19 -13.66 -19.27
CA VAL A 151 14.14 -15.15 -19.25
C VAL A 151 12.80 -15.64 -19.78
N PHE A 152 11.69 -15.00 -19.37
CA PHE A 152 10.33 -15.34 -19.80
C PHE A 152 9.90 -14.72 -21.13
N SER A 153 10.77 -13.93 -21.76
CA SER A 153 10.48 -13.31 -23.06
C SER A 153 10.25 -14.35 -24.15
N ARG A 154 9.17 -14.16 -24.93
CA ARG A 154 8.81 -15.03 -26.05
C ARG A 154 9.78 -14.87 -27.22
N ASN A 155 10.30 -13.67 -27.47
CA ASN A 155 11.23 -13.39 -28.56
C ASN A 155 12.36 -12.44 -28.13
N LYS A 156 13.42 -13.01 -27.55
CA LYS A 156 14.55 -12.29 -26.95
C LYS A 156 15.32 -11.42 -27.94
N ARG A 157 15.30 -11.77 -29.24
CA ARG A 157 16.07 -11.05 -30.29
C ARG A 157 15.39 -9.76 -30.73
N ASN A 158 14.06 -9.68 -30.61
CA ASN A 158 13.27 -8.55 -31.08
C ASN A 158 12.93 -7.56 -29.97
N ILE A 159 13.54 -7.66 -28.79
CA ILE A 159 13.34 -6.71 -27.71
C ILE A 159 13.89 -5.35 -28.12
N ASN A 160 13.03 -4.32 -28.09
CA ASN A 160 13.42 -2.94 -28.33
C ASN A 160 14.04 -2.32 -27.07
N TRP A 161 15.34 -2.53 -26.90
CA TRP A 161 16.09 -2.00 -25.75
C TRP A 161 16.05 -0.48 -25.65
N SER A 162 15.90 0.25 -26.77
CA SER A 162 15.73 1.71 -26.74
C SER A 162 14.44 2.10 -26.01
N LEU A 163 13.33 1.39 -26.24
CA LEU A 163 12.07 1.59 -25.55
C LEU A 163 12.22 1.24 -24.05
N VAL A 164 12.84 0.12 -23.72
CA VAL A 164 13.09 -0.33 -22.34
C VAL A 164 13.87 0.73 -21.56
N ILE A 165 14.99 1.20 -22.10
CA ILE A 165 15.82 2.22 -21.44
C ILE A 165 15.05 3.55 -21.28
N LYS A 166 14.33 4.00 -22.32
CA LYS A 166 13.50 5.21 -22.21
C LYS A 166 12.40 5.08 -21.17
N GLY A 167 11.71 3.93 -21.11
CA GLY A 167 10.66 3.69 -20.11
C GLY A 167 11.20 3.71 -18.69
N LEU A 168 12.36 3.07 -18.45
CA LEU A 168 13.04 3.12 -17.15
C LEU A 168 13.53 4.52 -16.78
N LEU A 169 14.04 5.29 -17.76
CA LEU A 169 14.45 6.68 -17.53
C LEU A 169 13.25 7.56 -17.21
N ILE A 170 12.10 7.38 -17.88
CA ILE A 170 10.86 8.10 -17.55
C ILE A 170 10.41 7.75 -16.14
N GLN A 171 10.43 6.47 -15.77
CA GLN A 171 10.07 6.03 -14.41
C GLN A 171 10.99 6.64 -13.36
N LEU A 172 12.30 6.65 -13.58
CA LEU A 172 13.26 7.29 -12.69
C LEU A 172 13.05 8.80 -12.60
N LEU A 173 12.82 9.45 -13.73
CA LEU A 173 12.54 10.89 -13.81
C LEU A 173 11.26 11.23 -13.03
N LEU A 174 10.18 10.47 -13.22
CA LEU A 174 8.94 10.64 -12.46
C LEU A 174 9.18 10.46 -10.96
N ALA A 175 9.95 9.44 -10.55
CA ALA A 175 10.30 9.24 -9.16
C ALA A 175 11.04 10.46 -8.56
N ILE A 176 12.04 10.99 -9.28
CA ILE A 176 12.80 12.17 -8.83
C ILE A 176 11.89 13.41 -8.78
N LEU A 177 11.06 13.62 -9.80
CA LEU A 177 10.15 14.76 -9.86
C LEU A 177 9.16 14.74 -8.69
N ILE A 178 8.53 13.59 -8.44
CA ILE A 178 7.51 13.48 -7.39
C ILE A 178 8.14 13.51 -5.98
N LEU A 179 9.33 12.91 -5.80
CA LEU A 179 9.95 12.83 -4.47
C LEU A 179 10.83 14.03 -4.09
N LYS A 180 11.31 14.83 -5.07
CA LYS A 180 12.31 15.87 -4.81
C LYS A 180 11.92 17.27 -5.28
N VAL A 181 11.00 17.40 -6.23
CA VAL A 181 10.64 18.71 -6.79
C VAL A 181 9.40 19.26 -6.07
N PRO A 182 9.51 20.35 -5.28
CA PRO A 182 8.41 20.85 -4.43
C PRO A 182 7.13 21.17 -5.21
N ILE A 183 7.26 21.74 -6.40
CA ILE A 183 6.09 22.08 -7.26
C ILE A 183 5.30 20.81 -7.60
N VAL A 184 6.00 19.71 -7.96
CA VAL A 184 5.36 18.43 -8.30
C VAL A 184 4.79 17.77 -7.05
N GLN A 185 5.49 17.84 -5.92
CA GLN A 185 4.99 17.36 -4.63
C GLN A 185 3.69 18.05 -4.25
N ASN A 186 3.65 19.38 -4.31
CA ASN A 186 2.45 20.17 -4.01
C ASN A 186 1.29 19.84 -4.95
N LEU A 187 1.58 19.60 -6.24
CA LEU A 187 0.56 19.17 -7.21
C LEU A 187 -0.02 17.79 -6.82
N PHE A 188 0.84 16.83 -6.49
CA PHE A 188 0.39 15.50 -6.05
C PHE A 188 -0.36 15.56 -4.73
N GLU A 189 0.04 16.41 -3.82
CA GLU A 189 -0.65 16.64 -2.55
C GLU A 189 -2.02 17.26 -2.75
N TRP A 190 -2.13 18.26 -3.65
CA TRP A 190 -3.41 18.83 -4.03
C TRP A 190 -4.34 17.80 -4.67
N ILE A 191 -3.85 16.99 -5.63
CA ILE A 191 -4.66 15.92 -6.23
C ILE A 191 -5.09 14.91 -5.15
N SER A 192 -4.18 14.53 -4.25
CA SER A 192 -4.48 13.61 -3.15
C SER A 192 -5.53 14.18 -2.19
N SER A 193 -5.48 15.47 -1.88
CA SER A 193 -6.49 16.13 -1.05
C SER A 193 -7.88 16.14 -1.69
N VAL A 194 -7.95 16.23 -3.01
CA VAL A 194 -9.22 16.06 -3.75
C VAL A 194 -9.77 14.65 -3.54
N PHE A 195 -8.94 13.60 -3.64
CA PHE A 195 -9.36 12.23 -3.37
C PHE A 195 -9.87 12.06 -1.93
N VAL A 196 -9.16 12.60 -0.94
CA VAL A 196 -9.58 12.55 0.47
C VAL A 196 -10.91 13.28 0.69
N THR A 197 -11.09 14.45 0.05
CA THR A 197 -12.35 15.19 0.12
C THR A 197 -13.51 14.38 -0.48
N VAL A 198 -13.27 13.73 -1.62
CA VAL A 198 -14.27 12.87 -2.28
C VAL A 198 -14.62 11.65 -1.41
N LEU A 199 -13.66 11.10 -0.66
CA LEU A 199 -13.91 10.04 0.34
C LEU A 199 -14.90 10.49 1.42
N GLN A 200 -14.81 11.74 1.88
CA GLN A 200 -15.73 12.26 2.89
C GLN A 200 -17.17 12.31 2.39
N PHE A 201 -17.40 12.61 1.10
CA PHE A 201 -18.75 12.53 0.51
C PHE A 201 -19.28 11.10 0.50
N SER A 202 -18.43 10.11 0.18
CA SER A 202 -18.82 8.70 0.28
C SER A 202 -19.20 8.32 1.71
N LYS A 203 -18.43 8.80 2.70
CA LYS A 203 -18.73 8.58 4.13
C LYS A 203 -20.09 9.15 4.52
N GLN A 204 -20.47 10.34 4.01
CA GLN A 204 -21.79 10.90 4.26
C GLN A 204 -22.92 10.02 3.73
N GLY A 205 -22.77 9.45 2.52
CA GLY A 205 -23.72 8.49 1.97
C GLY A 205 -23.82 7.21 2.81
N ALA A 206 -22.70 6.70 3.30
CA ALA A 206 -22.66 5.54 4.18
C ALA A 206 -23.32 5.82 5.55
N LEU A 207 -23.06 6.99 6.14
CA LEU A 207 -23.70 7.43 7.39
C LEU A 207 -25.22 7.52 7.27
N PHE A 208 -25.72 8.05 6.15
CA PHE A 208 -27.16 8.11 5.90
C PHE A 208 -27.79 6.74 5.80
N LEU A 209 -27.12 5.79 5.15
CA LEU A 209 -27.67 4.46 4.87
C LEU A 209 -27.56 3.49 6.06
N PHE A 210 -26.44 3.50 6.77
CA PHE A 210 -26.07 2.53 7.80
C PHE A 210 -26.06 3.08 9.22
N GLY A 211 -26.16 4.42 9.38
CA GLY A 211 -26.11 5.08 10.68
C GLY A 211 -24.67 5.30 11.20
N GLU A 212 -24.60 6.09 12.27
CA GLU A 212 -23.33 6.48 12.87
C GLU A 212 -22.58 5.33 13.54
N THR A 213 -23.32 4.45 14.20
CA THR A 213 -22.80 3.33 14.99
C THR A 213 -21.96 2.34 14.14
N LEU A 214 -22.39 2.05 12.90
CA LEU A 214 -21.71 1.10 12.02
C LEU A 214 -20.61 1.74 11.16
N VAL A 215 -20.70 3.06 10.92
CA VAL A 215 -19.75 3.78 10.05
C VAL A 215 -18.62 4.45 10.83
N ASN A 216 -18.88 4.87 12.07
CA ASN A 216 -17.83 5.43 12.92
C ASN A 216 -17.17 4.33 13.77
N SER A 217 -15.85 4.32 13.80
CA SER A 217 -15.04 3.27 14.46
C SER A 217 -15.03 3.31 15.99
N ASN A 218 -15.76 4.26 16.60
CA ASN A 218 -15.66 4.51 18.05
C ASN A 218 -16.28 3.42 18.94
N GLU A 219 -17.25 2.65 18.42
CA GLU A 219 -17.97 1.65 19.22
C GLU A 219 -17.62 0.20 18.82
N PHE A 220 -17.49 -0.07 17.53
CA PHE A 220 -17.26 -1.44 17.01
C PHE A 220 -15.95 -1.59 16.24
N GLY A 221 -15.06 -0.60 16.27
CA GLY A 221 -13.85 -0.61 15.47
C GLY A 221 -14.11 -0.42 13.96
N ALA A 222 -13.12 -0.75 13.14
CA ALA A 222 -13.20 -0.58 11.69
C ALA A 222 -13.97 -1.74 11.04
N ILE A 223 -15.22 -1.51 10.62
CA ILE A 223 -16.01 -2.50 9.88
C ILE A 223 -15.86 -2.26 8.37
N PHE A 224 -15.04 -3.09 7.72
CA PHE A 224 -14.72 -2.99 6.29
C PHE A 224 -15.97 -2.87 5.40
N ALA A 225 -17.01 -3.65 5.69
CA ALA A 225 -18.21 -3.71 4.88
C ALA A 225 -18.98 -2.37 4.85
N PHE A 226 -19.02 -1.62 5.95
CA PHE A 226 -19.79 -0.39 6.07
C PHE A 226 -18.97 0.88 5.87
N GLN A 227 -17.65 0.78 6.03
CA GLN A 227 -16.75 1.93 5.90
C GLN A 227 -16.07 1.99 4.53
N ILE A 228 -15.62 0.84 4.00
CA ILE A 228 -14.79 0.77 2.80
C ILE A 228 -15.58 0.40 1.55
N LEU A 229 -16.46 -0.62 1.61
CA LEU A 229 -17.19 -1.03 0.40
C LEU A 229 -18.07 0.08 -0.20
N PRO A 230 -18.73 0.96 0.56
CA PRO A 230 -19.49 2.07 0.00
C PRO A 230 -18.61 3.04 -0.81
N THR A 231 -17.32 3.21 -0.45
CA THR A 231 -16.41 4.07 -1.21
C THR A 231 -16.16 3.53 -2.61
N ILE A 232 -16.05 2.21 -2.78
CA ILE A 232 -15.90 1.56 -4.09
C ILE A 232 -17.12 1.86 -4.97
N ILE A 233 -18.32 1.76 -4.40
CA ILE A 233 -19.59 2.02 -5.12
C ILE A 233 -19.65 3.48 -5.58
N PHE A 234 -19.37 4.40 -4.66
CA PHE A 234 -19.42 5.84 -4.95
C PHE A 234 -18.38 6.24 -5.99
N PHE A 235 -17.12 5.78 -5.85
CA PHE A 235 -16.07 6.10 -6.82
C PHE A 235 -16.34 5.50 -8.20
N SER A 236 -16.94 4.31 -8.29
CA SER A 236 -17.35 3.74 -9.56
C SER A 236 -18.44 4.59 -10.24
N ALA A 237 -19.43 5.06 -9.48
CA ALA A 237 -20.47 5.95 -9.97
C ALA A 237 -19.87 7.31 -10.43
N LEU A 238 -18.95 7.88 -9.64
CA LEU A 238 -18.27 9.12 -9.97
C LEU A 238 -17.40 8.98 -11.23
N THR A 239 -16.64 7.90 -11.35
CA THR A 239 -15.83 7.61 -12.53
C THR A 239 -16.68 7.49 -13.79
N SER A 240 -17.83 6.81 -13.71
CA SER A 240 -18.79 6.70 -14.81
C SER A 240 -19.36 8.06 -15.21
N LEU A 241 -19.68 8.91 -14.24
CA LEU A 241 -20.12 10.29 -14.51
C LEU A 241 -19.04 11.11 -15.20
N LEU A 242 -17.79 11.08 -14.70
CA LEU A 242 -16.66 11.79 -15.30
C LEU A 242 -16.35 11.29 -16.71
N PHE A 243 -16.56 10.00 -16.95
CA PHE A 243 -16.44 9.41 -18.28
C PHE A 243 -17.56 9.92 -19.20
N TYR A 244 -18.81 9.93 -18.76
CA TYR A 244 -19.94 10.48 -19.52
C TYR A 244 -19.73 11.96 -19.90
N LEU A 245 -19.21 12.78 -18.97
CA LEU A 245 -18.89 14.20 -19.18
C LEU A 245 -17.67 14.44 -20.09
N GLY A 246 -16.93 13.40 -20.45
CA GLY A 246 -15.74 13.53 -21.29
C GLY A 246 -14.51 14.13 -20.59
N ILE A 247 -14.57 14.34 -19.27
CA ILE A 247 -13.46 14.91 -18.49
C ILE A 247 -12.30 13.93 -18.44
N LEU A 248 -12.61 12.68 -18.10
CA LEU A 248 -11.62 11.63 -17.94
C LEU A 248 -10.88 11.34 -19.24
N GLN A 249 -11.61 11.35 -20.38
CA GLN A 249 -11.03 11.14 -21.70
C GLN A 249 -9.98 12.21 -22.04
N LYS A 250 -10.23 13.47 -21.68
CA LYS A 250 -9.28 14.56 -21.92
C LYS A 250 -8.00 14.39 -21.10
N VAL A 251 -8.13 14.00 -19.83
CA VAL A 251 -7.00 13.72 -18.94
C VAL A 251 -6.18 12.56 -19.47
N VAL A 252 -6.83 11.45 -19.81
CA VAL A 252 -6.17 10.27 -20.38
C VAL A 252 -5.48 10.60 -21.69
N TYR A 253 -6.11 11.38 -22.59
CA TYR A 253 -5.53 11.79 -23.85
C TYR A 253 -4.22 12.57 -23.67
N PHE A 254 -4.18 13.46 -22.68
CA PHE A 254 -2.98 14.23 -22.37
C PHE A 254 -1.79 13.31 -22.00
N PHE A 255 -2.01 12.37 -21.09
CA PHE A 255 -0.97 11.41 -20.68
C PHE A 255 -0.61 10.44 -21.81
N ALA A 256 -1.60 9.99 -22.57
CA ALA A 256 -1.38 9.13 -23.73
C ALA A 256 -0.51 9.81 -24.80
N TYR A 257 -0.76 11.09 -25.08
CA TYR A 257 0.06 11.87 -26.00
C TYR A 257 1.53 11.96 -25.55
N LEU A 258 1.76 12.18 -24.24
CA LEU A 258 3.11 12.17 -23.68
C LEU A 258 3.79 10.81 -23.85
N MET A 259 3.10 9.72 -23.54
CA MET A 259 3.64 8.36 -23.66
C MET A 259 3.90 7.98 -25.12
N LYS A 260 2.99 8.30 -26.03
CA LYS A 260 3.18 8.09 -27.48
C LYS A 260 4.44 8.81 -27.98
N LYS A 261 4.60 10.10 -27.64
CA LYS A 261 5.72 10.92 -28.09
C LYS A 261 7.07 10.45 -27.52
N THR A 262 7.09 9.98 -26.28
CA THR A 262 8.33 9.59 -25.58
C THR A 262 8.73 8.14 -25.86
N LEU A 263 7.78 7.21 -25.78
CA LEU A 263 8.02 5.77 -25.91
C LEU A 263 7.77 5.24 -27.31
N LYS A 264 7.18 6.05 -28.21
CA LYS A 264 6.81 5.66 -29.58
C LYS A 264 5.90 4.42 -29.60
N LEU A 265 4.91 4.42 -28.73
CA LEU A 265 3.87 3.40 -28.65
C LEU A 265 2.78 3.64 -29.70
N SER A 266 1.98 2.61 -29.97
CA SER A 266 0.75 2.78 -30.76
C SER A 266 -0.24 3.71 -30.06
N GLY A 267 -1.24 4.17 -30.80
CA GLY A 267 -2.32 5.00 -30.24
C GLY A 267 -3.10 4.27 -29.17
N ALA A 268 -3.48 3.02 -29.43
CA ALA A 268 -4.24 2.17 -28.50
C ALA A 268 -3.45 1.86 -27.22
N GLU A 269 -2.16 1.50 -27.35
CA GLU A 269 -1.30 1.26 -26.18
C GLU A 269 -1.14 2.50 -25.30
N SER A 270 -0.89 3.65 -25.94
CA SER A 270 -0.73 4.91 -25.23
C SER A 270 -1.98 5.29 -24.45
N LEU A 271 -3.16 5.14 -25.07
CA LEU A 271 -4.46 5.40 -24.45
C LEU A 271 -4.73 4.41 -23.30
N SER A 272 -4.43 3.12 -23.50
CA SER A 272 -4.67 2.11 -22.46
C SER A 272 -3.72 2.28 -21.28
N ALA A 273 -2.43 2.50 -21.51
CA ALA A 273 -1.45 2.70 -20.45
C ALA A 273 -1.74 3.98 -19.64
N ALA A 274 -2.12 5.07 -20.29
CA ALA A 274 -2.55 6.30 -19.62
C ALA A 274 -3.90 6.14 -18.90
N GLY A 275 -4.84 5.42 -19.51
CA GLY A 275 -6.15 5.13 -18.92
C GLY A 275 -6.04 4.33 -17.63
N ASN A 276 -5.17 3.34 -17.61
CA ASN A 276 -4.93 2.47 -16.45
C ASN A 276 -4.40 3.22 -15.22
N ILE A 277 -3.84 4.42 -15.35
CA ILE A 277 -3.42 5.24 -14.18
C ILE A 277 -4.63 5.60 -13.30
N PHE A 278 -5.78 5.84 -13.91
CA PHE A 278 -6.98 6.35 -13.23
C PHE A 278 -8.14 5.36 -13.24
N LEU A 279 -8.22 4.57 -14.30
CA LEU A 279 -9.29 3.60 -14.57
C LEU A 279 -8.83 2.19 -14.20
N GLY A 280 -9.78 1.36 -13.82
CA GLY A 280 -9.53 -0.05 -13.60
C GLY A 280 -9.31 -0.85 -14.88
N GLN A 281 -8.85 -2.07 -14.71
CA GLN A 281 -8.67 -3.05 -15.79
C GLN A 281 -9.95 -3.37 -16.57
N THR A 282 -11.13 -3.08 -16.01
CA THR A 282 -12.43 -3.26 -16.65
C THR A 282 -12.88 -2.05 -17.45
N GLU A 283 -12.43 -0.87 -17.09
CA GLU A 283 -12.85 0.40 -17.65
C GLU A 283 -11.88 0.91 -18.73
N SER A 284 -10.58 0.73 -18.53
CA SER A 284 -9.55 1.14 -19.47
C SER A 284 -9.72 0.53 -20.87
N PRO A 285 -10.12 -0.74 -21.06
CA PRO A 285 -10.41 -1.29 -22.38
C PRO A 285 -11.54 -0.57 -23.13
N LEU A 286 -12.47 0.08 -22.45
CA LEU A 286 -13.54 0.85 -23.10
C LEU A 286 -12.99 2.05 -23.88
N LEU A 287 -11.88 2.64 -23.42
CA LEU A 287 -11.22 3.75 -24.13
C LEU A 287 -10.68 3.34 -25.51
N VAL A 288 -10.22 2.09 -25.61
CA VAL A 288 -9.57 1.53 -26.79
C VAL A 288 -10.44 0.50 -27.51
N LYS A 289 -11.70 0.38 -27.13
CA LYS A 289 -12.67 -0.59 -27.70
C LYS A 289 -12.66 -0.64 -29.25
N PRO A 290 -12.61 0.50 -29.97
CA PRO A 290 -12.59 0.49 -31.45
C PRO A 290 -11.34 -0.17 -32.03
N TYR A 291 -10.28 -0.32 -31.24
CA TYR A 291 -8.98 -0.84 -31.69
C TYR A 291 -8.75 -2.29 -31.29
N ILE A 292 -9.48 -2.84 -30.29
CA ILE A 292 -9.19 -4.14 -29.68
C ILE A 292 -9.07 -5.25 -30.72
N GLU A 293 -9.97 -5.27 -31.72
CA GLU A 293 -9.96 -6.31 -32.78
C GLU A 293 -8.74 -6.22 -33.70
N LYS A 294 -8.10 -5.05 -33.75
CA LYS A 294 -6.94 -4.77 -34.61
C LYS A 294 -5.63 -4.68 -33.84
N MET A 295 -5.68 -4.81 -32.51
CA MET A 295 -4.50 -4.77 -31.67
C MET A 295 -3.65 -6.02 -31.86
N THR A 296 -2.33 -5.83 -31.90
CA THR A 296 -1.37 -6.93 -31.89
C THR A 296 -1.39 -7.65 -30.55
N THR A 297 -0.86 -8.88 -30.52
CA THR A 297 -0.75 -9.62 -29.24
C THR A 297 0.14 -8.91 -28.23
N SER A 298 1.14 -8.14 -28.67
CA SER A 298 2.00 -7.31 -27.84
C SER A 298 1.23 -6.12 -27.23
N GLU A 299 0.40 -5.47 -28.02
CA GLU A 299 -0.48 -4.36 -27.58
C GLU A 299 -1.52 -4.85 -26.55
N LEU A 300 -2.13 -6.02 -26.80
CA LEU A 300 -3.07 -6.65 -25.86
C LEU A 300 -2.40 -6.99 -24.53
N LEU A 301 -1.16 -7.52 -24.57
CA LEU A 301 -0.41 -7.78 -23.33
C LEU A 301 -0.10 -6.48 -22.59
N CYS A 302 0.20 -5.40 -23.28
CA CYS A 302 0.42 -4.09 -22.70
C CYS A 302 -0.84 -3.56 -21.99
N LEU A 303 -2.01 -3.65 -22.63
CA LEU A 303 -3.30 -3.31 -22.05
C LEU A 303 -3.58 -4.11 -20.75
N MET A 304 -3.41 -5.43 -20.81
CA MET A 304 -3.66 -6.32 -19.66
C MET A 304 -2.66 -6.07 -18.53
N SER A 305 -1.37 -5.95 -18.85
CA SER A 305 -0.31 -5.70 -17.86
C SER A 305 -0.50 -4.35 -17.17
N GLY A 306 -0.89 -3.32 -17.92
CA GLY A 306 -1.22 -2.01 -17.38
C GLY A 306 -2.35 -2.06 -16.37
N GLY A 307 -3.45 -2.74 -16.70
CA GLY A 307 -4.60 -2.88 -15.81
C GLY A 307 -4.30 -3.63 -14.51
N MET A 308 -3.34 -4.57 -14.54
CA MET A 308 -2.91 -5.31 -13.35
C MET A 308 -1.86 -4.59 -12.51
N ALA A 309 -1.06 -3.70 -13.12
CA ALA A 309 0.05 -3.02 -12.47
C ALA A 309 -0.35 -1.70 -11.80
N THR A 310 -1.49 -1.13 -12.19
CA THR A 310 -1.99 0.16 -11.67
C THR A 310 -3.17 -0.04 -10.75
N ILE A 311 -3.54 1.01 -10.02
CA ILE A 311 -4.63 0.96 -9.05
C ILE A 311 -5.81 1.76 -9.61
N ALA A 312 -6.95 1.08 -9.81
CA ALA A 312 -8.20 1.74 -10.20
C ALA A 312 -8.66 2.77 -9.15
N GLY A 313 -9.24 3.88 -9.59
CA GLY A 313 -9.66 4.98 -8.70
C GLY A 313 -10.55 4.55 -7.53
N GLY A 314 -11.50 3.65 -7.75
CA GLY A 314 -12.35 3.11 -6.69
C GLY A 314 -11.59 2.24 -5.69
N VAL A 315 -10.64 1.44 -6.16
CA VAL A 315 -9.76 0.61 -5.30
C VAL A 315 -8.74 1.48 -4.58
N LEU A 316 -8.19 2.50 -5.25
CA LEU A 316 -7.32 3.51 -4.63
C LEU A 316 -8.01 4.16 -3.43
N ALA A 317 -9.27 4.59 -3.61
CA ALA A 317 -10.07 5.18 -2.55
C ALA A 317 -10.30 4.21 -1.38
N ALA A 318 -10.57 2.94 -1.67
CA ALA A 318 -10.71 1.90 -0.66
C ALA A 318 -9.40 1.70 0.14
N TYR A 319 -8.25 1.67 -0.52
CA TYR A 319 -6.95 1.57 0.16
C TYR A 319 -6.64 2.78 1.03
N ILE A 320 -6.96 4.00 0.55
CA ILE A 320 -6.77 5.22 1.35
C ILE A 320 -7.64 5.15 2.61
N GLY A 321 -8.91 4.76 2.48
CA GLY A 321 -9.81 4.61 3.61
C GLY A 321 -9.37 3.53 4.60
N PHE A 322 -8.89 2.40 4.11
CA PHE A 322 -8.44 1.27 4.94
C PHE A 322 -7.13 1.57 5.67
N LEU A 323 -6.12 2.11 4.96
CA LEU A 323 -4.80 2.37 5.52
C LEU A 323 -4.73 3.64 6.35
N GLY A 324 -5.51 4.66 5.97
CA GLY A 324 -5.57 5.95 6.66
C GLY A 324 -6.62 6.01 7.79
N GLY A 325 -7.51 5.00 7.88
CA GLY A 325 -8.56 4.95 8.89
C GLY A 325 -9.42 6.22 8.91
N SER A 326 -9.69 6.76 10.09
CA SER A 326 -10.45 7.99 10.29
C SER A 326 -9.59 9.27 10.32
N ASP A 327 -8.27 9.14 10.30
CA ASP A 327 -7.34 10.26 10.36
C ASP A 327 -7.10 10.89 8.97
N PRO A 328 -7.48 12.17 8.75
CA PRO A 328 -7.29 12.85 7.47
C PRO A 328 -5.82 13.01 7.05
N GLU A 329 -4.89 13.15 8.00
CA GLU A 329 -3.47 13.28 7.70
C GLU A 329 -2.90 11.95 7.19
N GLN A 330 -3.26 10.84 7.82
CA GLN A 330 -2.92 9.50 7.37
C GLN A 330 -3.54 9.20 5.99
N GLN A 331 -4.79 9.55 5.78
CA GLN A 331 -5.44 9.40 4.48
C GLN A 331 -4.70 10.18 3.39
N LEU A 332 -4.28 11.42 3.66
CA LEU A 332 -3.51 12.22 2.71
C LEU A 332 -2.13 11.62 2.42
N PHE A 333 -1.46 11.11 3.45
CA PHE A 333 -0.19 10.42 3.32
C PHE A 333 -0.29 9.20 2.39
N PHE A 334 -1.25 8.29 2.66
CA PHE A 334 -1.46 7.11 1.82
C PHE A 334 -1.95 7.46 0.41
N ALA A 335 -2.84 8.45 0.26
CA ALA A 335 -3.31 8.92 -1.04
C ALA A 335 -2.14 9.37 -1.92
N LYS A 336 -1.22 10.16 -1.39
CA LYS A 336 -0.02 10.64 -2.09
C LYS A 336 0.88 9.49 -2.54
N HIS A 337 1.13 8.52 -1.66
CA HIS A 337 1.98 7.38 -1.98
C HIS A 337 1.35 6.42 -2.99
N LEU A 338 0.10 6.09 -2.83
CA LEU A 338 -0.61 5.17 -3.73
C LEU A 338 -0.82 5.77 -5.13
N LEU A 339 -1.18 7.07 -5.20
CA LEU A 339 -1.28 7.77 -6.47
C LEU A 339 0.07 7.83 -7.19
N THR A 340 1.15 8.12 -6.46
CA THR A 340 2.52 8.09 -6.98
C THR A 340 2.86 6.72 -7.54
N ALA A 341 2.57 5.65 -6.80
CA ALA A 341 2.80 4.28 -7.23
C ALA A 341 2.02 3.95 -8.51
N SER A 342 0.75 4.33 -8.61
CA SER A 342 -0.07 4.09 -9.81
C SER A 342 0.49 4.80 -11.05
N VAL A 343 0.88 6.08 -10.92
CA VAL A 343 1.47 6.85 -12.02
C VAL A 343 2.81 6.25 -12.48
N MET A 344 3.64 5.81 -11.54
CA MET A 344 4.94 5.19 -11.85
C MET A 344 4.81 3.78 -12.42
N SER A 345 3.73 3.08 -12.13
CA SER A 345 3.49 1.72 -12.61
C SER A 345 3.14 1.68 -14.10
N ALA A 346 2.55 2.73 -14.65
CA ALA A 346 2.16 2.75 -16.07
C ALA A 346 3.35 2.59 -17.04
N PRO A 347 4.44 3.38 -16.97
CA PRO A 347 5.61 3.14 -17.82
C PRO A 347 6.32 1.81 -17.49
N ALA A 348 6.29 1.34 -16.24
CA ALA A 348 6.86 0.06 -15.87
C ALA A 348 6.12 -1.11 -16.52
N ALA A 349 4.79 -1.09 -16.53
CA ALA A 349 3.96 -2.09 -17.20
C ALA A 349 4.24 -2.17 -18.70
N VAL A 350 4.39 -1.01 -19.35
CA VAL A 350 4.79 -0.95 -20.78
C VAL A 350 6.16 -1.60 -20.98
N VAL A 351 7.15 -1.26 -20.18
CA VAL A 351 8.50 -1.84 -20.28
C VAL A 351 8.46 -3.36 -20.13
N LEU A 352 7.78 -3.86 -19.10
CA LEU A 352 7.68 -5.30 -18.84
C LEU A 352 6.94 -6.04 -19.96
N SER A 353 5.80 -5.50 -20.41
CA SER A 353 5.05 -6.12 -21.52
C SER A 353 5.86 -6.21 -22.81
N LYS A 354 6.62 -5.17 -23.14
CA LYS A 354 7.47 -5.14 -24.35
C LYS A 354 8.75 -5.98 -24.22
N ILE A 355 9.18 -6.34 -23.02
CA ILE A 355 10.22 -7.36 -22.82
C ILE A 355 9.62 -8.76 -22.97
N LEU A 356 8.47 -9.02 -22.32
CA LEU A 356 7.81 -10.34 -22.31
C LEU A 356 7.33 -10.73 -23.71
N LEU A 357 6.69 -9.79 -24.41
CA LEU A 357 6.15 -9.97 -25.76
C LEU A 357 6.53 -8.79 -26.64
N PRO A 358 7.72 -8.80 -27.25
CA PRO A 358 8.19 -7.73 -28.11
C PRO A 358 7.28 -7.52 -29.32
N GLU A 359 7.12 -6.26 -29.73
CA GLU A 359 6.37 -5.90 -30.91
C GLU A 359 7.10 -6.33 -32.19
N THR A 360 6.42 -7.06 -33.03
CA THR A 360 6.94 -7.57 -34.33
C THR A 360 6.06 -7.21 -35.51
N GLU A 361 4.91 -6.61 -35.24
CA GLU A 361 3.92 -6.26 -36.25
C GLU A 361 3.86 -4.74 -36.44
N ASN A 362 3.18 -4.30 -37.50
CA ASN A 362 2.96 -2.87 -37.75
C ASN A 362 1.90 -2.34 -36.79
N ILE A 363 2.27 -1.36 -36.00
CA ILE A 363 1.39 -0.69 -35.03
C ILE A 363 0.54 0.38 -35.68
N ASN A 364 -0.69 0.56 -35.20
CA ASN A 364 -1.54 1.65 -35.58
C ASN A 364 -1.28 2.87 -34.68
N GLU A 365 -0.89 3.99 -35.30
CA GLU A 365 -0.58 5.22 -34.57
C GLU A 365 -1.80 6.08 -34.28
N ASP A 366 -2.99 5.75 -34.78
CA ASP A 366 -4.19 6.56 -34.55
C ASP A 366 -4.56 6.60 -33.08
N MET A 367 -4.87 7.79 -32.56
CA MET A 367 -5.21 8.07 -31.15
C MET A 367 -6.62 8.69 -31.06
N THR A 368 -7.63 8.00 -31.57
CA THR A 368 -9.03 8.43 -31.38
C THR A 368 -9.63 7.70 -30.17
N ILE A 369 -10.14 8.45 -29.20
CA ILE A 369 -10.85 7.87 -28.06
C ILE A 369 -12.25 7.48 -28.51
N SER A 370 -12.73 6.33 -28.02
CA SER A 370 -14.12 5.93 -28.23
C SER A 370 -15.07 7.02 -27.72
N ASN A 371 -15.96 7.49 -28.59
CA ASN A 371 -17.01 8.44 -28.23
C ASN A 371 -18.25 7.74 -27.66
N GLU A 372 -18.15 6.45 -27.34
CA GLU A 372 -19.26 5.74 -26.71
C GLU A 372 -19.53 6.37 -25.32
N LYS A 373 -20.72 6.93 -25.17
CA LYS A 373 -21.18 7.46 -23.88
C LYS A 373 -21.72 6.31 -23.04
N LEU A 374 -21.36 6.30 -21.78
CA LEU A 374 -21.95 5.40 -20.79
C LEU A 374 -23.34 5.94 -20.41
N GLY A 375 -24.38 5.51 -21.17
CA GLY A 375 -25.77 5.93 -20.96
C GLY A 375 -26.18 7.16 -21.79
N CYS A 376 -27.49 7.43 -21.81
CA CYS A 376 -28.11 8.52 -22.57
C CYS A 376 -28.08 9.87 -21.82
N ASN A 377 -27.93 9.84 -20.50
CA ASN A 377 -27.86 11.02 -19.64
C ASN A 377 -26.99 10.79 -18.39
N SER A 378 -26.75 11.85 -17.63
CA SER A 378 -25.89 11.80 -16.45
C SER A 378 -26.42 10.87 -15.35
N PHE A 379 -27.73 10.79 -15.16
CA PHE A 379 -28.33 9.91 -14.16
C PHE A 379 -28.20 8.43 -14.53
N GLU A 380 -28.35 8.11 -15.79
CA GLU A 380 -28.13 6.75 -16.28
C GLU A 380 -26.65 6.34 -16.16
N ALA A 381 -25.73 7.24 -16.47
CA ALA A 381 -24.29 7.02 -16.27
C ALA A 381 -23.95 6.73 -14.79
N ILE A 382 -24.50 7.49 -13.86
CA ILE A 382 -24.38 7.26 -12.41
C ILE A 382 -24.99 5.88 -12.04
N SER A 383 -26.15 5.54 -12.55
CA SER A 383 -26.84 4.26 -12.26
C SER A 383 -26.02 3.06 -12.75
N ILE A 384 -25.47 3.15 -13.97
CA ILE A 384 -24.58 2.13 -14.53
C ILE A 384 -23.32 1.97 -13.64
N GLY A 385 -22.67 3.09 -13.30
CA GLY A 385 -21.50 3.09 -12.42
C GLY A 385 -21.79 2.55 -11.03
N THR A 386 -22.95 2.88 -10.46
CA THR A 386 -23.40 2.33 -9.16
C THR A 386 -23.55 0.82 -9.23
N THR A 387 -24.21 0.30 -10.27
CA THR A 387 -24.41 -1.15 -10.46
C THR A 387 -23.07 -1.88 -10.62
N GLN A 388 -22.13 -1.31 -11.38
CA GLN A 388 -20.79 -1.86 -11.53
C GLN A 388 -20.02 -1.81 -10.20
N GLY A 389 -20.13 -0.69 -9.48
CA GLY A 389 -19.53 -0.50 -8.17
C GLY A 389 -20.02 -1.50 -7.11
N ILE A 390 -21.33 -1.81 -7.10
CA ILE A 390 -21.90 -2.85 -6.21
C ILE A 390 -21.28 -4.21 -6.53
N LYS A 391 -21.23 -4.61 -7.80
CA LYS A 391 -20.61 -5.87 -8.21
C LYS A 391 -19.14 -5.94 -7.80
N LEU A 392 -18.40 -4.84 -7.98
CA LEU A 392 -17.00 -4.76 -7.60
C LEU A 392 -16.83 -4.85 -6.07
N ALA A 393 -17.62 -4.10 -5.30
CA ALA A 393 -17.57 -4.09 -3.84
C ALA A 393 -17.86 -5.47 -3.26
N VAL A 394 -18.93 -6.13 -3.72
CA VAL A 394 -19.29 -7.49 -3.28
C VAL A 394 -18.18 -8.49 -3.63
N ASN A 395 -17.63 -8.42 -4.84
CA ASN A 395 -16.53 -9.30 -5.25
C ASN A 395 -15.29 -9.07 -4.39
N VAL A 396 -14.90 -7.82 -4.12
CA VAL A 396 -13.75 -7.48 -3.27
C VAL A 396 -13.97 -8.03 -1.86
N GLY A 397 -15.13 -7.78 -1.25
CA GLY A 397 -15.46 -8.29 0.08
C GLY A 397 -15.42 -9.82 0.15
N ALA A 398 -16.01 -10.50 -0.83
CA ALA A 398 -16.02 -11.95 -0.90
C ALA A 398 -14.60 -12.54 -1.08
N MET A 399 -13.79 -11.94 -1.96
CA MET A 399 -12.41 -12.39 -2.20
C MET A 399 -11.53 -12.19 -0.97
N ILE A 400 -11.62 -11.05 -0.28
CA ILE A 400 -10.88 -10.82 0.97
C ILE A 400 -11.24 -11.88 2.01
N LEU A 401 -12.54 -12.13 2.22
CA LEU A 401 -13.03 -13.15 3.16
C LEU A 401 -12.41 -14.52 2.83
N VAL A 402 -12.50 -14.93 1.57
CA VAL A 402 -12.00 -16.25 1.12
C VAL A 402 -10.48 -16.35 1.28
N PHE A 403 -9.72 -15.32 0.88
CA PHE A 403 -8.26 -15.35 0.99
C PHE A 403 -7.78 -15.36 2.43
N ILE A 404 -8.41 -14.59 3.33
CA ILE A 404 -8.10 -14.63 4.76
C ILE A 404 -8.39 -16.03 5.34
N ALA A 405 -9.52 -16.63 4.97
CA ALA A 405 -9.85 -17.98 5.39
C ALA A 405 -8.82 -19.02 4.89
N PHE A 406 -8.37 -18.90 3.62
CA PHE A 406 -7.32 -19.77 3.10
C PHE A 406 -5.97 -19.57 3.79
N ILE A 407 -5.59 -18.34 4.08
CA ILE A 407 -4.36 -18.05 4.83
C ILE A 407 -4.44 -18.69 6.22
N SER A 408 -5.57 -18.54 6.92
CA SER A 408 -5.79 -19.17 8.22
C SER A 408 -5.71 -20.69 8.13
N LEU A 409 -6.33 -21.29 7.10
CA LEU A 409 -6.25 -22.73 6.86
C LEU A 409 -4.81 -23.20 6.63
N VAL A 410 -4.05 -22.51 5.80
CA VAL A 410 -2.64 -22.85 5.52
C VAL A 410 -1.79 -22.69 6.79
N ASN A 411 -1.99 -21.62 7.55
CA ASN A 411 -1.27 -21.41 8.81
C ASN A 411 -1.59 -22.53 9.82
N TYR A 412 -2.84 -22.99 9.90
CA TYR A 412 -3.21 -24.12 10.74
C TYR A 412 -2.40 -25.38 10.38
N PHE A 413 -2.34 -25.72 9.08
CA PHE A 413 -1.55 -26.87 8.65
C PHE A 413 -0.05 -26.69 8.89
N LEU A 414 0.49 -25.49 8.69
CA LEU A 414 1.92 -25.25 8.92
C LEU A 414 2.27 -25.33 10.42
N ASN A 415 1.43 -24.85 11.31
CA ASN A 415 1.67 -24.92 12.75
C ASN A 415 1.57 -26.34 13.31
N ASP A 416 0.74 -27.20 12.70
CA ASP A 416 0.61 -28.60 13.13
C ASP A 416 1.71 -29.52 12.55
N PHE A 417 2.44 -29.07 11.50
CA PHE A 417 3.46 -29.88 10.80
C PHE A 417 4.90 -29.37 11.01
N ILE A 418 5.10 -28.23 11.65
CA ILE A 418 6.41 -27.63 11.97
C ILE A 418 6.55 -27.51 13.48
#